data_b2ebaa7c63e2d7749b0b30257d3c2350
#
_entry.id   b2ebaa7c63e2d7749b0b30257d3c2350
#
_cell.length_a   1.000
_cell.length_b   1.000
_cell.length_c   1.000
_cell.angle_alpha   90.00
_cell.angle_beta   90.00
_cell.angle_gamma   90.00
#
_symmetry.space_group_name_H-M   'P 1'
#
loop_
_entity.id
_entity.type
_entity.pdbx_description
1 polymer ?
#
loop_
_entity_poly.entity_id
_entity_poly.type
_entity_poly.pdbx_seq_one_letter_code
_entity_poly.pdbx_strand_id
1 'polypeptide(L)'
;MRAHNFKTVGEFDPQESVLLIWPLVQYATASKDYDIEAVTISIISHLLDHVAVIVSCYDEAAKERAIQELKNHAIDTGKISFMVFPSDFIYPRDFGAEILINEKGERAVVDFNFDSYGFFPNNHPISKKMEEFDRVHAKFIDIEGLIFTRLTSEGGDREFNGNGILMTIEDTEVTKRNKGWTKEQVEDEFKRIFNLDKVIWLPYATYDDEDMHAGPIPDENGAFLAYRSASANGHIDEMCRFVNRNTIALAHITTEEALQNPIHALNKERLDLAYTILQKETDQNGNPFNIIQMPVPEPIYITVKEGDDVYENYHFPYDLLHGKLKDGSPFPQERMKVLPALSYCNFLITNNLVIAQKYYREGMPYVVKEKDEAALAILKNAFPDRKVIAIDSIALNLCGGGIHCHTRNVPKVKL
;
A
#
# COMPACT_ATOMS: atom_id res chain seq x y z
N MET A 1 8.84 -5.65 -31.01
CA MET A 1 9.76 -4.52 -30.74
C MET A 1 9.29 -3.83 -29.48
N ARG A 2 10.18 -3.56 -28.54
CA ARG A 2 9.82 -2.79 -27.32
C ARG A 2 9.38 -1.39 -27.70
N ALA A 3 8.31 -0.88 -27.08
CA ALA A 3 7.70 0.41 -27.48
C ALA A 3 8.58 1.63 -27.13
N HIS A 4 9.46 1.49 -26.13
CA HIS A 4 10.37 2.51 -25.63
C HIS A 4 11.56 1.85 -24.91
N ASN A 5 12.52 2.66 -24.42
CA ASN A 5 13.72 2.18 -23.72
C ASN A 5 13.71 2.43 -22.20
N PHE A 6 12.61 2.93 -21.64
CA PHE A 6 12.45 3.11 -20.21
C PHE A 6 12.19 1.76 -19.51
N LYS A 7 12.67 1.64 -18.27
CA LYS A 7 12.56 0.43 -17.44
C LYS A 7 12.14 0.79 -16.03
N THR A 8 11.46 -0.15 -15.37
CA THR A 8 11.17 -0.08 -13.94
C THR A 8 12.43 -0.26 -13.11
N VAL A 9 12.44 0.28 -11.91
CA VAL A 9 13.45 0.07 -10.87
C VAL A 9 12.85 -0.68 -9.70
N GLY A 10 13.67 -1.38 -8.93
CA GLY A 10 13.21 -1.95 -7.66
C GLY A 10 13.15 -0.87 -6.58
N GLU A 11 12.25 -1.01 -5.59
CA GLU A 11 12.18 -0.06 -4.49
C GLU A 11 13.47 -0.01 -3.67
N PHE A 12 14.21 -1.11 -3.63
CA PHE A 12 15.53 -1.22 -3.01
C PHE A 12 16.67 -0.54 -3.80
N ASP A 13 16.44 -0.08 -5.03
CA ASP A 13 17.40 0.75 -5.77
C ASP A 13 17.45 2.17 -5.18
N PRO A 14 18.51 2.99 -5.47
CA PRO A 14 18.64 4.33 -4.90
C PRO A 14 17.44 5.23 -5.19
N GLN A 15 16.98 5.96 -4.17
CA GLN A 15 15.84 6.87 -4.22
C GLN A 15 16.29 8.33 -4.13
N GLU A 16 15.64 9.22 -4.89
CA GLU A 16 15.84 10.67 -4.86
C GLU A 16 15.02 11.31 -3.75
N SER A 17 13.74 10.95 -3.68
CA SER A 17 12.81 11.43 -2.67
C SER A 17 11.72 10.41 -2.34
N VAL A 18 10.99 10.69 -1.27
CA VAL A 18 9.77 9.97 -0.89
C VAL A 18 8.65 11.00 -0.74
N LEU A 19 7.54 10.77 -1.46
CA LEU A 19 6.31 11.56 -1.36
C LEU A 19 5.39 10.96 -0.31
N LEU A 20 4.78 11.85 0.52
CA LEU A 20 3.68 11.56 1.42
C LEU A 20 2.53 12.55 1.16
N ILE A 21 1.32 12.22 1.60
CA ILE A 21 0.20 13.15 1.63
C ILE A 21 -0.07 13.51 3.09
N TRP A 22 -0.13 14.82 3.37
CA TRP A 22 -0.51 15.32 4.68
C TRP A 22 -1.99 15.04 4.93
N PRO A 23 -2.39 14.37 6.03
CA PRO A 23 -3.78 14.04 6.25
C PRO A 23 -4.63 15.30 6.44
N LEU A 24 -5.86 15.26 5.92
CA LEU A 24 -6.86 16.30 6.20
C LEU A 24 -7.22 16.29 7.69
N VAL A 25 -7.64 17.45 8.20
CA VAL A 25 -8.05 17.58 9.62
C VAL A 25 -9.13 16.55 9.99
N GLN A 26 -10.07 16.32 9.09
CA GLN A 26 -11.13 15.32 9.27
C GLN A 26 -10.66 13.87 9.29
N TYR A 27 -9.45 13.58 8.81
CA TYR A 27 -8.83 12.25 8.82
C TYR A 27 -7.61 12.18 9.75
N ALA A 28 -7.24 13.30 10.38
CA ALA A 28 -6.06 13.35 11.22
C ALA A 28 -6.16 12.41 12.43
N THR A 29 -7.40 12.16 12.87
CA THR A 29 -7.70 11.23 13.96
C THR A 29 -8.61 10.14 13.42
N ALA A 30 -8.09 8.97 13.08
CA ALA A 30 -8.87 7.85 12.55
C ALA A 30 -9.91 7.35 13.57
N SER A 31 -9.61 7.46 14.84
CA SER A 31 -10.50 7.42 15.98
C SER A 31 -9.78 8.14 17.14
N LYS A 32 -10.46 8.38 18.24
CA LYS A 32 -9.95 9.17 19.38
C LYS A 32 -8.53 8.82 19.83
N ASP A 33 -8.14 7.55 19.71
CA ASP A 33 -6.85 7.03 20.19
C ASP A 33 -5.85 6.73 19.04
N TYR A 34 -6.18 7.15 17.81
CA TYR A 34 -5.41 6.81 16.60
C TYR A 34 -5.20 8.06 15.73
N ASP A 35 -4.01 8.63 15.81
CA ASP A 35 -3.63 9.89 15.17
C ASP A 35 -2.75 9.62 13.92
N ILE A 36 -3.32 9.84 12.74
CA ILE A 36 -2.64 9.66 11.46
C ILE A 36 -1.56 10.72 11.25
N GLU A 37 -1.81 11.94 11.73
CA GLU A 37 -0.85 13.05 11.61
C GLU A 37 0.42 12.75 12.41
N ALA A 38 0.28 12.18 13.62
CA ALA A 38 1.43 11.76 14.42
C ALA A 38 2.25 10.65 13.72
N VAL A 39 1.59 9.69 13.07
CA VAL A 39 2.29 8.66 12.28
C VAL A 39 2.99 9.28 11.07
N THR A 40 2.35 10.19 10.34
CA THR A 40 2.94 10.91 9.20
C THR A 40 4.18 11.70 9.63
N ILE A 41 4.11 12.45 10.73
CA ILE A 41 5.24 13.18 11.32
C ILE A 41 6.39 12.22 11.70
N SER A 42 6.06 11.07 12.29
CA SER A 42 7.05 10.06 12.64
C SER A 42 7.78 9.52 11.40
N ILE A 43 7.05 9.19 10.33
CA ILE A 43 7.65 8.75 9.06
C ILE A 43 8.59 9.84 8.51
N ILE A 44 8.13 11.08 8.40
CA ILE A 44 8.92 12.21 7.91
C ILE A 44 10.20 12.38 8.71
N SER A 45 10.11 12.37 10.05
CA SER A 45 11.26 12.55 10.93
C SER A 45 12.36 11.53 10.69
N HIS A 46 12.00 10.29 10.40
CA HIS A 46 12.96 9.23 10.11
C HIS A 46 13.52 9.27 8.67
N LEU A 47 12.78 9.83 7.71
CA LEU A 47 13.21 9.91 6.31
C LEU A 47 14.28 10.98 6.08
N LEU A 48 14.21 12.13 6.76
CA LEU A 48 14.99 13.33 6.45
C LEU A 48 16.52 13.16 6.51
N ASP A 49 17.02 12.18 7.25
CA ASP A 49 18.45 11.86 7.31
C ASP A 49 18.91 10.92 6.19
N HIS A 50 17.97 10.36 5.42
CA HIS A 50 18.25 9.30 4.45
C HIS A 50 17.86 9.64 3.02
N VAL A 51 16.81 10.46 2.83
CA VAL A 51 16.24 10.78 1.52
C VAL A 51 15.51 12.12 1.60
N ALA A 52 15.39 12.83 0.47
CA ALA A 52 14.55 14.03 0.41
C ALA A 52 13.07 13.67 0.59
N VAL A 53 12.29 14.58 1.16
CA VAL A 53 10.86 14.36 1.44
C VAL A 53 10.03 15.37 0.67
N ILE A 54 8.97 14.88 0.03
CA ILE A 54 7.92 15.69 -0.59
C ILE A 54 6.64 15.47 0.21
N VAL A 55 5.96 16.54 0.58
CA VAL A 55 4.65 16.49 1.24
C VAL A 55 3.61 17.15 0.38
N SER A 56 2.60 16.39 -0.06
CA SER A 56 1.42 16.92 -0.74
C SER A 56 0.39 17.34 0.28
N CYS A 57 -0.07 18.57 0.19
CA CYS A 57 -1.11 19.14 1.05
C CYS A 57 -2.36 19.43 0.24
N TYR A 58 -3.52 19.34 0.87
CA TYR A 58 -4.82 19.55 0.19
C TYR A 58 -4.95 20.95 -0.44
N ASP A 59 -4.54 21.96 0.33
CA ASP A 59 -4.54 23.38 -0.07
C ASP A 59 -3.41 24.13 0.66
N GLU A 60 -3.30 25.44 0.42
CA GLU A 60 -2.27 26.26 1.09
C GLU A 60 -2.49 26.35 2.61
N ALA A 61 -3.73 26.31 3.09
CA ALA A 61 -4.01 26.33 4.54
C ALA A 61 -3.55 25.02 5.21
N ALA A 62 -3.80 23.87 4.57
CA ALA A 62 -3.27 22.57 5.02
C ALA A 62 -1.75 22.54 5.00
N LYS A 63 -1.11 23.17 4.00
CA LYS A 63 0.36 23.28 3.95
C LYS A 63 0.91 24.15 5.08
N GLU A 64 0.31 25.30 5.37
CA GLU A 64 0.71 26.16 6.49
C GLU A 64 0.58 25.40 7.83
N ARG A 65 -0.52 24.66 8.02
CA ARG A 65 -0.72 23.80 9.18
C ARG A 65 0.36 22.70 9.27
N ALA A 66 0.62 22.00 8.18
CA ALA A 66 1.66 20.98 8.14
C ALA A 66 3.04 21.52 8.52
N ILE A 67 3.41 22.68 7.97
CA ILE A 67 4.69 23.35 8.32
C ILE A 67 4.73 23.71 9.80
N GLN A 68 3.62 24.19 10.36
CA GLN A 68 3.57 24.55 11.79
C GLN A 68 3.69 23.32 12.69
N GLU A 69 2.97 22.23 12.37
CA GLU A 69 3.03 20.98 13.15
C GLU A 69 4.41 20.33 13.09
N LEU A 70 5.04 20.30 11.92
CA LEU A 70 6.41 19.80 11.76
C LEU A 70 7.40 20.61 12.60
N LYS A 71 7.28 21.95 12.64
CA LYS A 71 8.09 22.81 13.50
C LYS A 71 7.84 22.57 14.98
N ASN A 72 6.60 22.33 15.40
CA ASN A 72 6.23 21.99 16.78
C ASN A 72 6.94 20.70 17.24
N HIS A 73 7.25 19.80 16.31
CA HIS A 73 8.01 18.56 16.53
C HIS A 73 9.51 18.71 16.27
N ALA A 74 10.03 19.96 16.18
CA ALA A 74 11.44 20.27 15.94
C ALA A 74 12.00 19.70 14.61
N ILE A 75 11.14 19.51 13.59
CA ILE A 75 11.53 19.05 12.26
C ILE A 75 11.91 20.25 11.39
N ASP A 76 13.07 20.17 10.73
CA ASP A 76 13.55 21.18 9.80
C ASP A 76 12.78 21.15 8.48
N THR A 77 11.79 22.02 8.37
CA THR A 77 10.93 22.12 7.16
C THR A 77 11.67 22.64 5.93
N GLY A 78 12.87 23.20 6.08
CA GLY A 78 13.73 23.62 4.96
C GLY A 78 14.27 22.45 4.13
N LYS A 79 14.19 21.21 4.67
CA LYS A 79 14.56 19.98 3.96
C LYS A 79 13.38 19.28 3.27
N ILE A 80 12.19 19.87 3.33
CA ILE A 80 10.95 19.28 2.81
C ILE A 80 10.45 20.13 1.65
N SER A 81 10.11 19.50 0.55
CA SER A 81 9.40 20.14 -0.56
C SER A 81 7.90 19.97 -0.38
N PHE A 82 7.13 21.04 -0.54
CA PHE A 82 5.68 21.00 -0.40
C PHE A 82 5.01 21.22 -1.76
N MET A 83 4.09 20.32 -2.12
CA MET A 83 3.19 20.50 -3.25
C MET A 83 1.75 20.63 -2.75
N VAL A 84 0.87 21.19 -3.59
CA VAL A 84 -0.56 21.36 -3.27
C VAL A 84 -1.37 20.60 -4.29
N PHE A 85 -2.23 19.72 -3.81
CA PHE A 85 -3.23 19.00 -4.60
C PHE A 85 -4.39 18.56 -3.69
N PRO A 86 -5.67 18.81 -4.07
CA PRO A 86 -6.84 18.50 -3.25
C PRO A 86 -7.16 16.99 -3.26
N SER A 87 -6.28 16.18 -2.69
CA SER A 87 -6.43 14.73 -2.62
C SER A 87 -7.54 14.31 -1.66
N ASP A 88 -8.40 13.39 -2.09
CA ASP A 88 -9.41 12.76 -1.23
C ASP A 88 -8.87 11.53 -0.50
N PHE A 89 -7.69 11.04 -0.86
CA PHE A 89 -7.04 9.88 -0.27
C PHE A 89 -5.64 10.23 0.24
N ILE A 90 -5.12 9.42 1.17
CA ILE A 90 -3.83 9.64 1.84
C ILE A 90 -2.73 8.68 1.39
N TYR A 91 -2.98 7.84 0.40
CA TYR A 91 -2.08 6.76 -0.04
C TYR A 91 -1.47 7.06 -1.42
N PRO A 92 -0.44 7.94 -1.51
CA PRO A 92 0.17 8.31 -2.78
C PRO A 92 0.87 7.14 -3.50
N ARG A 93 1.05 6.00 -2.82
CA ARG A 93 1.55 4.78 -3.43
C ARG A 93 0.74 4.39 -4.66
N ASP A 94 -0.57 4.54 -4.58
CA ASP A 94 -1.51 3.94 -5.52
C ASP A 94 -1.77 4.79 -6.75
N PHE A 95 -1.77 6.11 -6.58
CA PHE A 95 -2.06 7.06 -7.66
C PHE A 95 -0.96 8.11 -7.88
N GLY A 96 0.17 8.00 -7.18
CA GLY A 96 1.35 8.84 -7.46
C GLY A 96 2.11 8.36 -8.70
N ALA A 97 2.95 9.23 -9.25
CA ALA A 97 3.69 8.96 -10.48
C ALA A 97 4.49 7.63 -10.43
N GLU A 98 4.22 6.73 -11.37
CA GLU A 98 5.01 5.50 -11.60
C GLU A 98 6.15 5.81 -12.54
N ILE A 99 7.36 5.91 -12.00
CA ILE A 99 8.52 6.49 -12.69
C ILE A 99 9.39 5.39 -13.28
N LEU A 100 9.68 5.52 -14.56
CA LEU A 100 10.62 4.70 -15.31
C LEU A 100 11.88 5.49 -15.64
N ILE A 101 13.02 4.81 -15.75
CA ILE A 101 14.31 5.41 -16.08
C ILE A 101 14.94 4.67 -17.25
N ASN A 102 15.56 5.39 -18.17
CA ASN A 102 16.34 4.80 -19.25
C ASN A 102 17.87 4.89 -18.98
N GLU A 103 18.66 4.26 -19.86
CA GLU A 103 20.14 4.21 -19.74
C GLU A 103 20.81 5.58 -19.85
N LYS A 104 20.11 6.59 -20.40
CA LYS A 104 20.61 7.97 -20.48
C LYS A 104 20.27 8.80 -19.24
N GLY A 105 19.54 8.23 -18.29
CA GLY A 105 19.05 8.95 -17.11
C GLY A 105 17.80 9.80 -17.38
N GLU A 106 17.16 9.66 -18.54
CA GLU A 106 15.86 10.29 -18.78
C GLU A 106 14.77 9.55 -18.00
N ARG A 107 13.76 10.28 -17.54
CA ARG A 107 12.63 9.74 -16.78
C ARG A 107 11.32 9.87 -17.57
N ALA A 108 10.44 8.91 -17.37
CA ALA A 108 9.06 8.97 -17.85
C ALA A 108 8.11 8.43 -16.80
N VAL A 109 6.87 8.87 -16.82
CA VAL A 109 5.80 8.42 -15.93
C VAL A 109 4.78 7.61 -16.73
N VAL A 110 4.30 6.51 -16.18
CA VAL A 110 3.14 5.81 -16.72
C VAL A 110 1.88 6.46 -16.17
N ASP A 111 1.03 6.90 -17.08
CA ASP A 111 -0.25 7.58 -16.80
C ASP A 111 -1.37 6.54 -16.79
N PHE A 112 -1.81 6.15 -15.58
CA PHE A 112 -2.84 5.14 -15.34
C PHE A 112 -4.21 5.78 -15.10
N ASN A 113 -5.27 5.04 -15.41
CA ASN A 113 -6.59 5.36 -14.86
C ASN A 113 -6.64 4.96 -13.37
N PHE A 114 -7.46 5.67 -12.60
CA PHE A 114 -7.74 5.38 -11.21
C PHE A 114 -9.24 5.36 -10.93
N ASP A 115 -9.77 4.28 -10.34
CA ASP A 115 -11.19 4.08 -10.04
C ASP A 115 -11.50 4.06 -8.54
N SER A 116 -10.63 4.70 -7.75
CA SER A 116 -10.81 4.75 -6.29
C SER A 116 -10.93 3.35 -5.68
N TYR A 117 -10.01 2.45 -6.03
CA TYR A 117 -9.96 1.06 -5.57
C TYR A 117 -11.19 0.20 -5.98
N GLY A 118 -11.87 0.58 -7.06
CA GLY A 118 -13.13 -0.05 -7.50
C GLY A 118 -14.37 0.36 -6.69
N PHE A 119 -14.23 1.33 -5.75
CA PHE A 119 -15.36 1.85 -4.99
C PHE A 119 -16.22 2.83 -5.79
N PHE A 120 -15.60 3.56 -6.71
CA PHE A 120 -16.27 4.49 -7.60
C PHE A 120 -15.88 4.22 -9.06
N PRO A 121 -16.81 4.39 -10.01
CA PRO A 121 -16.46 4.24 -11.42
C PRO A 121 -15.49 5.34 -11.89
N ASN A 122 -14.72 5.08 -12.95
CA ASN A 122 -13.75 6.03 -13.52
C ASN A 122 -14.34 7.40 -13.88
N ASN A 123 -15.65 7.48 -14.18
CA ASN A 123 -16.30 8.76 -14.47
C ASN A 123 -16.79 9.52 -13.23
N HIS A 124 -16.62 8.96 -12.04
CA HIS A 124 -16.96 9.65 -10.79
C HIS A 124 -16.03 10.87 -10.56
N PRO A 125 -16.52 11.99 -10.01
CA PRO A 125 -15.69 13.19 -9.81
C PRO A 125 -14.43 12.94 -8.97
N ILE A 126 -14.53 12.11 -7.92
CA ILE A 126 -13.39 11.74 -7.09
C ILE A 126 -12.34 10.99 -7.92
N SER A 127 -12.74 9.93 -8.66
CA SER A 127 -11.82 9.14 -9.48
C SER A 127 -11.12 10.00 -10.54
N LYS A 128 -11.88 10.86 -11.26
CA LYS A 128 -11.30 11.79 -12.25
C LYS A 128 -10.31 12.77 -11.65
N LYS A 129 -10.61 13.32 -10.48
CA LYS A 129 -9.70 14.22 -9.78
C LYS A 129 -8.42 13.50 -9.37
N MET A 130 -8.55 12.32 -8.79
CA MET A 130 -7.40 11.56 -8.29
C MET A 130 -6.52 11.00 -9.40
N GLU A 131 -7.08 10.67 -10.57
CA GLU A 131 -6.34 10.29 -11.78
C GLU A 131 -5.33 11.35 -12.23
N GLU A 132 -5.59 12.64 -11.96
CA GLU A 132 -4.67 13.73 -12.34
C GLU A 132 -3.42 13.82 -11.44
N PHE A 133 -3.41 13.13 -10.29
CA PHE A 133 -2.36 13.29 -9.28
C PHE A 133 -0.98 12.86 -9.78
N ASP A 134 -0.87 11.77 -10.53
CA ASP A 134 0.39 11.28 -11.09
C ASP A 134 1.04 12.31 -12.02
N ARG A 135 0.26 12.98 -12.87
CA ARG A 135 0.74 14.04 -13.76
C ARG A 135 1.15 15.30 -13.00
N VAL A 136 0.40 15.66 -11.94
CA VAL A 136 0.76 16.80 -11.08
C VAL A 136 2.04 16.50 -10.31
N HIS A 137 2.18 15.27 -9.78
CA HIS A 137 3.40 14.82 -9.13
C HIS A 137 4.59 14.80 -10.12
N ALA A 138 4.42 14.22 -11.31
CA ALA A 138 5.44 14.20 -12.36
C ALA A 138 5.94 15.59 -12.70
N LYS A 139 5.02 16.56 -12.90
CA LYS A 139 5.35 17.96 -13.17
C LYS A 139 6.10 18.61 -12.01
N PHE A 140 5.72 18.30 -10.76
CA PHE A 140 6.39 18.84 -9.56
C PHE A 140 7.85 18.41 -9.44
N ILE A 141 8.18 17.21 -9.94
CA ILE A 141 9.55 16.65 -9.94
C ILE A 141 10.23 16.74 -11.32
N ASP A 142 9.77 17.65 -12.19
CA ASP A 142 10.34 17.96 -13.50
C ASP A 142 10.43 16.73 -14.44
N ILE A 143 9.37 15.92 -14.51
CA ILE A 143 9.26 14.82 -15.48
C ILE A 143 8.20 15.16 -16.51
N GLU A 144 8.59 15.29 -17.79
CA GLU A 144 7.70 15.59 -18.91
C GLU A 144 7.29 14.34 -19.72
N GLY A 145 8.09 13.27 -19.66
CA GLY A 145 7.84 12.04 -20.41
C GLY A 145 6.63 11.27 -19.87
N LEU A 146 5.60 11.04 -20.71
CA LEU A 146 4.41 10.27 -20.36
C LEU A 146 4.27 9.02 -21.25
N ILE A 147 3.91 7.91 -20.63
CA ILE A 147 3.56 6.65 -21.28
C ILE A 147 2.11 6.36 -20.95
N PHE A 148 1.21 6.55 -21.90
CA PHE A 148 -0.22 6.38 -21.70
C PHE A 148 -0.63 4.91 -21.70
N THR A 149 -1.57 4.58 -20.81
CA THR A 149 -2.28 3.31 -20.79
C THR A 149 -3.77 3.52 -20.52
N ARG A 150 -4.58 2.50 -20.82
CA ARG A 150 -6.00 2.47 -20.43
C ARG A 150 -6.24 1.60 -19.20
N LEU A 151 -5.19 0.97 -18.67
CA LEU A 151 -5.35 0.17 -17.47
C LEU A 151 -5.68 1.06 -16.28
N THR A 152 -6.58 0.56 -15.46
CA THR A 152 -6.73 0.96 -14.06
C THR A 152 -5.85 0.06 -13.24
N SER A 153 -4.89 0.61 -12.50
CA SER A 153 -3.96 -0.17 -11.69
C SER A 153 -3.32 0.72 -10.63
N GLU A 154 -3.23 0.24 -9.42
CA GLU A 154 -2.67 0.95 -8.28
C GLU A 154 -1.23 0.51 -8.00
N GLY A 155 -0.39 1.47 -7.52
CA GLY A 155 1.02 1.21 -7.24
C GLY A 155 1.27 0.15 -6.18
N GLY A 156 0.36 -0.01 -5.22
CA GLY A 156 0.44 -1.03 -4.17
C GLY A 156 0.20 -2.45 -4.67
N ASP A 157 -0.41 -2.62 -5.85
CA ASP A 157 -0.54 -3.94 -6.49
C ASP A 157 0.57 -4.24 -7.52
N ARG A 158 1.63 -3.42 -7.56
CA ARG A 158 2.75 -3.61 -8.49
C ARG A 158 4.08 -3.72 -7.76
N GLU A 159 4.65 -4.92 -7.72
CA GLU A 159 5.98 -5.18 -7.17
C GLU A 159 7.01 -5.45 -8.27
N PHE A 160 8.02 -4.61 -8.39
CA PHE A 160 9.07 -4.72 -9.40
C PHE A 160 10.39 -5.22 -8.81
N ASN A 161 11.01 -6.23 -9.45
CA ASN A 161 12.35 -6.66 -9.08
C ASN A 161 13.47 -5.77 -9.66
N GLY A 162 13.13 -4.70 -10.36
CA GLY A 162 14.09 -3.78 -11.00
C GLY A 162 14.91 -4.40 -12.13
N ASN A 163 14.52 -5.57 -12.63
CA ASN A 163 15.22 -6.28 -13.72
C ASN A 163 14.25 -7.01 -14.67
N GLY A 164 13.13 -6.35 -14.98
CA GLY A 164 12.20 -6.81 -16.01
C GLY A 164 11.10 -7.77 -15.49
N ILE A 165 10.94 -7.94 -14.18
CA ILE A 165 9.87 -8.76 -13.61
C ILE A 165 8.93 -7.88 -12.77
N LEU A 166 7.63 -8.05 -13.02
CA LEU A 166 6.51 -7.55 -12.22
C LEU A 166 5.85 -8.74 -11.50
N MET A 167 5.47 -8.56 -10.24
CA MET A 167 4.59 -9.44 -9.49
C MET A 167 3.33 -8.65 -9.10
N THR A 168 2.14 -9.25 -9.27
CA THR A 168 0.84 -8.58 -9.10
C THR A 168 -0.28 -9.59 -8.82
N ILE A 169 -1.47 -9.10 -8.43
CA ILE A 169 -2.64 -9.93 -8.12
C ILE A 169 -3.58 -10.03 -9.33
N GLU A 170 -3.86 -11.25 -9.80
CA GLU A 170 -4.73 -11.49 -10.94
C GLU A 170 -6.17 -11.02 -10.68
N ASP A 171 -6.75 -11.37 -9.53
CA ASP A 171 -8.12 -10.98 -9.20
C ASP A 171 -8.28 -9.44 -9.17
N THR A 172 -7.28 -8.72 -8.70
CA THR A 172 -7.28 -7.26 -8.65
C THR A 172 -7.15 -6.67 -10.04
N GLU A 173 -6.09 -7.00 -10.75
CA GLU A 173 -5.77 -6.35 -12.03
C GLU A 173 -6.71 -6.74 -13.16
N VAL A 174 -7.19 -7.99 -13.19
CA VAL A 174 -8.05 -8.48 -14.28
C VAL A 174 -9.53 -8.40 -13.91
N THR A 175 -9.90 -8.98 -12.76
CA THR A 175 -11.31 -9.18 -12.41
C THR A 175 -11.94 -7.90 -11.86
N LYS A 176 -11.23 -7.19 -10.99
CA LYS A 176 -11.78 -6.01 -10.29
C LYS A 176 -11.58 -4.72 -11.06
N ARG A 177 -10.37 -4.47 -11.60
CA ARG A 177 -10.01 -3.17 -12.21
C ARG A 177 -10.25 -3.10 -13.72
N ASN A 178 -9.84 -4.10 -14.47
CA ASN A 178 -9.86 -4.07 -15.94
C ASN A 178 -10.94 -4.97 -16.53
N LYS A 179 -12.17 -4.82 -16.08
CA LYS A 179 -13.31 -5.59 -16.56
C LYS A 179 -13.46 -5.48 -18.09
N GLY A 180 -13.48 -6.63 -18.77
CA GLY A 180 -13.56 -6.70 -20.23
C GLY A 180 -12.21 -6.87 -20.94
N TRP A 181 -11.09 -6.82 -20.21
CA TRP A 181 -9.79 -7.27 -20.71
C TRP A 181 -9.55 -8.72 -20.31
N THR A 182 -8.85 -9.48 -21.15
CA THR A 182 -8.34 -10.79 -20.74
C THR A 182 -7.04 -10.64 -19.97
N LYS A 183 -6.65 -11.66 -19.21
CA LYS A 183 -5.37 -11.69 -18.51
C LYS A 183 -4.19 -11.43 -19.46
N GLU A 184 -4.21 -12.06 -20.63
CA GLU A 184 -3.19 -11.91 -21.66
C GLU A 184 -3.10 -10.46 -22.15
N GLN A 185 -4.24 -9.80 -22.32
CA GLN A 185 -4.29 -8.39 -22.74
C GLN A 185 -3.70 -7.46 -21.67
N VAL A 186 -4.03 -7.69 -20.38
CA VAL A 186 -3.45 -6.94 -19.27
C VAL A 186 -1.95 -7.19 -19.18
N GLU A 187 -1.51 -8.43 -19.31
CA GLU A 187 -0.10 -8.81 -19.29
C GLU A 187 0.69 -8.16 -20.43
N ASP A 188 0.15 -8.21 -21.65
CA ASP A 188 0.77 -7.59 -22.82
C ASP A 188 0.90 -6.08 -22.66
N GLU A 189 -0.10 -5.44 -22.07
CA GLU A 189 -0.05 -4.00 -21.78
C GLU A 189 0.96 -3.69 -20.68
N PHE A 190 1.02 -4.45 -19.58
CA PHE A 190 2.07 -4.30 -18.58
C PHE A 190 3.48 -4.48 -19.19
N LYS A 191 3.68 -5.49 -20.05
CA LYS A 191 4.95 -5.68 -20.75
C LYS A 191 5.29 -4.50 -21.65
N ARG A 192 4.29 -3.90 -22.30
CA ARG A 192 4.45 -2.73 -23.16
C ARG A 192 4.87 -1.48 -22.39
N ILE A 193 4.12 -1.14 -21.33
CA ILE A 193 4.29 0.12 -20.60
C ILE A 193 5.51 0.11 -19.67
N PHE A 194 5.85 -1.05 -19.11
CA PHE A 194 6.97 -1.22 -18.19
C PHE A 194 8.21 -1.85 -18.80
N ASN A 195 8.12 -2.25 -20.08
CA ASN A 195 9.22 -2.92 -20.80
C ASN A 195 9.69 -4.21 -20.09
N LEU A 196 8.72 -5.03 -19.63
CA LEU A 196 8.99 -6.25 -18.87
C LEU A 196 9.31 -7.44 -19.76
N ASP A 197 10.03 -8.39 -19.18
CA ASP A 197 10.24 -9.73 -19.73
C ASP A 197 9.19 -10.72 -19.18
N LYS A 198 8.71 -10.50 -17.92
CA LYS A 198 7.83 -11.45 -17.23
C LYS A 198 6.87 -10.73 -16.27
N VAL A 199 5.66 -11.28 -16.15
CA VAL A 199 4.71 -10.97 -15.09
C VAL A 199 4.44 -12.25 -14.30
N ILE A 200 4.59 -12.17 -12.97
CA ILE A 200 4.24 -13.23 -12.03
C ILE A 200 2.86 -12.90 -11.46
N TRP A 201 1.91 -13.75 -11.70
CA TRP A 201 0.54 -13.59 -11.26
C TRP A 201 0.27 -14.41 -10.01
N LEU A 202 -0.10 -13.74 -8.91
CA LEU A 202 -0.68 -14.37 -7.74
C LEU A 202 -2.20 -14.28 -7.83
N PRO A 203 -2.96 -15.37 -7.55
CA PRO A 203 -4.40 -15.38 -7.82
C PRO A 203 -5.20 -14.38 -7.00
N TYR A 204 -4.88 -14.27 -5.69
CA TYR A 204 -5.64 -13.48 -4.72
C TYR A 204 -4.70 -12.78 -3.73
N ALA A 205 -5.08 -11.60 -3.29
CA ALA A 205 -4.55 -10.96 -2.09
C ALA A 205 -5.09 -11.65 -0.81
N THR A 206 -4.75 -11.14 0.36
CA THR A 206 -5.31 -11.66 1.61
C THR A 206 -6.82 -11.44 1.70
N TYR A 207 -7.51 -12.30 2.45
CA TYR A 207 -8.97 -12.24 2.59
C TYR A 207 -9.43 -10.95 3.30
N ASP A 208 -8.66 -10.46 4.23
CA ASP A 208 -8.94 -9.23 4.97
C ASP A 208 -8.65 -7.95 4.18
N ASP A 209 -7.95 -8.03 3.03
CA ASP A 209 -7.78 -6.91 2.10
C ASP A 209 -8.77 -6.96 0.90
N GLU A 210 -9.86 -7.69 1.00
CA GLU A 210 -10.93 -7.61 -0.01
C GLU A 210 -11.79 -6.35 0.17
N ASP A 211 -12.74 -6.17 -0.75
CA ASP A 211 -13.71 -5.08 -0.70
C ASP A 211 -14.34 -4.93 0.70
N MET A 212 -14.16 -3.76 1.31
CA MET A 212 -14.63 -3.51 2.67
C MET A 212 -16.14 -3.63 2.81
N HIS A 213 -16.90 -3.44 1.73
CA HIS A 213 -18.36 -3.58 1.69
C HIS A 213 -18.83 -4.96 1.20
N ALA A 214 -17.94 -5.94 1.06
CA ALA A 214 -18.33 -7.30 0.66
C ALA A 214 -19.28 -7.99 1.65
N GLY A 215 -19.26 -7.58 2.91
CA GLY A 215 -20.04 -8.13 4.01
C GLY A 215 -19.19 -8.31 5.27
N PRO A 216 -19.80 -8.81 6.38
CA PRO A 216 -19.09 -9.05 7.62
C PRO A 216 -18.01 -10.15 7.46
N ILE A 217 -16.99 -10.06 8.29
CA ILE A 217 -15.89 -11.01 8.42
C ILE A 217 -15.92 -11.68 9.81
N PRO A 218 -15.25 -12.81 10.01
CA PRO A 218 -15.13 -13.43 11.31
C PRO A 218 -14.51 -12.48 12.35
N ASP A 219 -15.07 -12.43 13.53
CA ASP A 219 -14.45 -11.83 14.71
C ASP A 219 -13.52 -12.83 15.42
N GLU A 220 -12.97 -12.46 16.59
CA GLU A 220 -12.10 -13.30 17.40
C GLU A 220 -12.70 -14.62 17.85
N ASN A 221 -14.03 -14.77 17.81
CA ASN A 221 -14.76 -15.98 18.15
C ASN A 221 -15.23 -16.77 16.93
N GLY A 222 -14.93 -16.30 15.72
CA GLY A 222 -15.35 -16.91 14.45
C GLY A 222 -16.77 -16.55 14.02
N ALA A 223 -17.46 -15.66 14.72
CA ALA A 223 -18.76 -15.15 14.32
C ALA A 223 -18.58 -14.05 13.26
N PHE A 224 -19.41 -14.03 12.22
CA PHE A 224 -19.38 -12.99 11.19
C PHE A 224 -20.02 -11.69 11.71
N LEU A 225 -19.31 -11.02 12.62
CA LEU A 225 -19.75 -9.81 13.35
C LEU A 225 -18.72 -8.68 13.32
N ALA A 226 -17.60 -8.88 12.62
CA ALA A 226 -16.62 -7.84 12.39
C ALA A 226 -16.66 -7.38 10.93
N TYR A 227 -15.99 -6.26 10.63
CA TYR A 227 -15.93 -5.64 9.31
C TYR A 227 -14.49 -5.22 9.01
N ARG A 228 -14.10 -5.13 7.75
CA ARG A 228 -12.86 -4.46 7.36
C ARG A 228 -13.01 -2.97 7.67
N SER A 229 -12.02 -2.34 8.29
CA SER A 229 -12.10 -0.89 8.58
C SER A 229 -12.10 -0.07 7.30
N ALA A 230 -11.25 -0.47 6.39
CA ALA A 230 -11.08 -0.04 5.00
C ALA A 230 -10.17 -1.07 4.33
N SER A 231 -9.97 -0.98 3.02
CA SER A 231 -9.07 -1.87 2.28
C SER A 231 -8.64 -1.23 0.96
N ALA A 232 -7.52 -1.69 0.42
CA ALA A 232 -7.11 -1.41 -0.95
C ALA A 232 -7.85 -2.28 -1.98
N ASN A 233 -8.67 -3.22 -1.52
CA ASN A 233 -9.44 -4.16 -2.34
C ASN A 233 -8.55 -5.10 -3.16
N GLY A 234 -7.46 -5.58 -2.53
CA GLY A 234 -6.64 -6.67 -3.04
C GLY A 234 -5.25 -6.27 -3.54
N HIS A 235 -4.41 -5.66 -2.72
CA HIS A 235 -3.05 -5.28 -3.10
C HIS A 235 -1.99 -6.30 -2.68
N ILE A 236 -0.97 -6.45 -3.52
CA ILE A 236 0.14 -7.38 -3.28
C ILE A 236 1.06 -6.90 -2.15
N ASP A 237 1.22 -5.59 -1.94
CA ASP A 237 2.10 -5.02 -0.92
C ASP A 237 1.65 -5.29 0.52
N GLU A 238 0.41 -5.75 0.70
CA GLU A 238 -0.10 -6.25 1.98
C GLU A 238 0.38 -7.69 2.30
N MET A 239 0.90 -8.43 1.32
CA MET A 239 1.28 -9.82 1.53
C MET A 239 2.63 -10.25 0.97
N CYS A 240 3.16 -9.53 -0.03
CA CYS A 240 4.32 -10.02 -0.76
C CYS A 240 5.14 -8.86 -1.34
N ARG A 241 6.47 -8.86 -1.12
CA ARG A 241 7.37 -7.78 -1.53
C ARG A 241 8.69 -8.30 -2.07
N PHE A 242 9.26 -7.63 -3.08
CA PHE A 242 10.66 -7.82 -3.43
C PHE A 242 11.59 -7.13 -2.41
N VAL A 243 12.48 -7.91 -1.79
CA VAL A 243 13.54 -7.41 -0.89
C VAL A 243 14.78 -6.99 -1.70
N ASN A 244 15.04 -7.71 -2.75
CA ASN A 244 16.06 -7.43 -3.77
C ASN A 244 15.67 -8.15 -5.07
N ARG A 245 16.57 -8.15 -6.09
CA ARG A 245 16.26 -8.69 -7.42
C ARG A 245 15.88 -10.16 -7.49
N ASN A 246 16.24 -10.95 -6.46
CA ASN A 246 16.04 -12.40 -6.44
C ASN A 246 15.49 -12.93 -5.09
N THR A 247 15.09 -12.03 -4.19
CA THR A 247 14.53 -12.40 -2.88
C THR A 247 13.16 -11.76 -2.70
N ILE A 248 12.20 -12.57 -2.30
CA ILE A 248 10.81 -12.20 -2.03
C ILE A 248 10.50 -12.41 -0.56
N ALA A 249 9.92 -11.42 0.12
CA ALA A 249 9.26 -11.57 1.40
C ALA A 249 7.80 -11.91 1.15
N LEU A 250 7.30 -13.02 1.66
CA LEU A 250 5.92 -13.47 1.56
C LEU A 250 5.33 -13.67 2.95
N ALA A 251 4.18 -13.12 3.21
CA ALA A 251 3.42 -13.37 4.44
C ALA A 251 3.17 -14.87 4.61
N HIS A 252 3.28 -15.37 5.84
CA HIS A 252 3.16 -16.78 6.16
C HIS A 252 2.40 -16.98 7.47
N ILE A 253 1.53 -17.98 7.48
CA ILE A 253 0.73 -18.38 8.63
C ILE A 253 0.99 -19.86 8.87
N THR A 254 1.37 -20.21 10.10
CA THR A 254 1.55 -21.61 10.50
C THR A 254 0.20 -22.33 10.62
N THR A 255 0.23 -23.66 10.65
CA THR A 255 -0.99 -24.46 10.86
C THR A 255 -1.60 -24.18 12.23
N GLU A 256 -0.76 -23.98 13.24
CA GLU A 256 -1.18 -23.68 14.60
C GLU A 256 -1.91 -22.34 14.69
N GLU A 257 -1.39 -21.29 14.04
CA GLU A 257 -2.03 -19.98 13.99
C GLU A 257 -3.39 -20.03 13.24
N ALA A 258 -3.46 -20.77 12.15
CA ALA A 258 -4.71 -20.95 11.40
C ALA A 258 -5.78 -21.69 12.20
N LEU A 259 -5.39 -22.62 13.09
CA LEU A 259 -6.34 -23.31 13.98
C LEU A 259 -6.84 -22.41 15.12
N GLN A 260 -6.11 -21.36 15.46
CA GLN A 260 -6.45 -20.46 16.58
C GLN A 260 -7.27 -19.24 16.12
N ASN A 261 -7.18 -18.86 14.86
CA ASN A 261 -7.82 -17.64 14.37
C ASN A 261 -8.50 -17.85 13.00
N PRO A 262 -9.80 -17.57 12.87
CA PRO A 262 -10.56 -17.76 11.61
C PRO A 262 -10.03 -16.92 10.44
N ILE A 263 -9.56 -15.69 10.67
CA ILE A 263 -8.98 -14.85 9.63
C ILE A 263 -7.65 -15.47 9.15
N HIS A 264 -6.83 -15.95 10.08
CA HIS A 264 -5.60 -16.66 9.73
C HIS A 264 -5.87 -17.93 8.91
N ALA A 265 -6.94 -18.66 9.21
CA ALA A 265 -7.32 -19.83 8.42
C ALA A 265 -7.64 -19.48 6.96
N LEU A 266 -8.43 -18.43 6.74
CA LEU A 266 -8.78 -17.94 5.40
C LEU A 266 -7.57 -17.40 4.64
N ASN A 267 -6.70 -16.65 5.32
CA ASN A 267 -5.48 -16.10 4.72
C ASN A 267 -4.47 -17.20 4.40
N LYS A 268 -4.35 -18.22 5.25
CA LYS A 268 -3.41 -19.33 5.03
C LYS A 268 -3.64 -20.02 3.69
N GLU A 269 -4.88 -20.31 3.32
CA GLU A 269 -5.19 -20.96 2.04
C GLU A 269 -4.64 -20.15 0.85
N ARG A 270 -4.79 -18.82 0.88
CA ARG A 270 -4.33 -17.93 -0.18
C ARG A 270 -2.81 -17.78 -0.19
N LEU A 271 -2.20 -17.66 0.98
CA LEU A 271 -0.75 -17.53 1.13
C LEU A 271 -0.01 -18.83 0.76
N ASP A 272 -0.54 -20.00 1.09
CA ASP A 272 0.01 -21.29 0.68
C ASP A 272 -0.06 -21.48 -0.84
N LEU A 273 -1.13 -21.01 -1.47
CA LEU A 273 -1.24 -21.00 -2.93
C LEU A 273 -0.20 -20.07 -3.57
N ALA A 274 -0.06 -18.85 -3.04
CA ALA A 274 0.95 -17.89 -3.49
C ALA A 274 2.37 -18.47 -3.33
N TYR A 275 2.68 -19.08 -2.19
CA TYR A 275 3.95 -19.75 -1.95
C TYR A 275 4.24 -20.86 -2.96
N THR A 276 3.23 -21.70 -3.25
CA THR A 276 3.34 -22.80 -4.23
C THR A 276 3.64 -22.30 -5.64
N ILE A 277 3.08 -21.15 -6.02
CA ILE A 277 3.35 -20.49 -7.30
C ILE A 277 4.79 -19.96 -7.31
N LEU A 278 5.15 -19.16 -6.31
CA LEU A 278 6.46 -18.52 -6.23
C LEU A 278 7.62 -19.51 -6.17
N GLN A 279 7.43 -20.69 -5.57
CA GLN A 279 8.44 -21.75 -5.58
C GLN A 279 8.78 -22.28 -6.98
N LYS A 280 7.89 -22.13 -7.96
CA LYS A 280 8.07 -22.58 -9.35
C LYS A 280 8.59 -21.46 -10.24
N GLU A 281 8.52 -20.23 -9.75
CA GLU A 281 8.95 -19.06 -10.48
C GLU A 281 10.46 -18.84 -10.40
N THR A 282 11.01 -18.20 -11.43
CA THR A 282 12.43 -17.92 -11.54
C THR A 282 12.68 -16.44 -11.85
N ASP A 283 13.86 -15.97 -11.44
CA ASP A 283 14.36 -14.68 -11.86
C ASP A 283 14.66 -14.65 -13.39
N GLN A 284 15.10 -13.52 -13.90
CA GLN A 284 15.43 -13.32 -15.32
C GLN A 284 16.60 -14.18 -15.83
N ASN A 285 17.36 -14.82 -14.95
CA ASN A 285 18.47 -15.72 -15.26
C ASN A 285 18.08 -17.19 -15.18
N GLY A 286 16.79 -17.47 -14.84
CA GLY A 286 16.29 -18.82 -14.64
C GLY A 286 16.59 -19.42 -13.26
N ASN A 287 17.07 -18.62 -12.29
CA ASN A 287 17.32 -19.09 -10.91
C ASN A 287 16.03 -18.98 -10.09
N PRO A 288 15.74 -19.96 -9.19
CA PRO A 288 14.64 -19.84 -8.25
C PRO A 288 14.77 -18.60 -7.36
N PHE A 289 13.65 -17.99 -6.99
CA PHE A 289 13.64 -16.94 -5.98
C PHE A 289 13.94 -17.50 -4.58
N ASN A 290 14.67 -16.72 -3.78
CA ASN A 290 14.73 -16.94 -2.35
C ASN A 290 13.47 -16.34 -1.70
N ILE A 291 12.69 -17.18 -1.00
CA ILE A 291 11.44 -16.77 -0.37
C ILE A 291 11.63 -16.70 1.14
N ILE A 292 11.52 -15.50 1.70
CA ILE A 292 11.53 -15.23 3.14
C ILE A 292 10.09 -15.25 3.64
N GLN A 293 9.81 -16.09 4.63
CA GLN A 293 8.50 -16.14 5.27
C GLN A 293 8.40 -15.04 6.34
N MET A 294 7.45 -14.11 6.15
CA MET A 294 7.12 -13.03 7.08
C MET A 294 5.93 -13.45 7.95
N PRO A 295 5.95 -13.27 9.27
CA PRO A 295 4.75 -13.52 10.07
C PRO A 295 3.61 -12.60 9.64
N VAL A 296 2.38 -13.03 9.89
CA VAL A 296 1.18 -12.18 9.79
C VAL A 296 0.88 -11.62 11.17
N PRO A 297 0.48 -10.34 11.30
CA PRO A 297 0.09 -9.76 12.59
C PRO A 297 -1.07 -10.53 13.24
N GLU A 298 -1.13 -10.53 14.57
CA GLU A 298 -2.35 -10.96 15.26
C GLU A 298 -3.49 -10.01 14.89
N PRO A 299 -4.69 -10.52 14.59
CA PRO A 299 -5.85 -9.69 14.33
C PRO A 299 -6.20 -8.83 15.55
N ILE A 300 -6.26 -7.53 15.35
CA ILE A 300 -6.61 -6.54 16.36
C ILE A 300 -7.97 -5.95 15.99
N TYR A 301 -8.99 -6.27 16.78
CA TYR A 301 -10.32 -5.73 16.53
C TYR A 301 -10.55 -4.45 17.34
N ILE A 302 -11.00 -3.41 16.64
CA ILE A 302 -11.26 -2.09 17.23
C ILE A 302 -12.75 -1.77 17.07
N THR A 303 -13.36 -1.25 18.14
CA THR A 303 -14.75 -0.79 18.07
C THR A 303 -14.77 0.68 17.71
N VAL A 304 -15.43 1.01 16.60
CA VAL A 304 -15.71 2.36 16.14
C VAL A 304 -17.22 2.62 16.18
N LYS A 305 -17.62 3.88 16.23
CA LYS A 305 -19.00 4.32 16.39
C LYS A 305 -19.29 5.54 15.52
N GLU A 306 -20.54 5.87 15.37
CA GLU A 306 -21.01 7.12 14.77
C GLU A 306 -20.22 8.33 15.32
N GLY A 307 -19.70 9.16 14.42
CA GLY A 307 -18.83 10.29 14.72
C GLY A 307 -17.32 9.97 14.73
N ASP A 308 -16.91 8.71 14.65
CA ASP A 308 -15.52 8.35 14.38
C ASP A 308 -15.29 8.34 12.85
N ASP A 309 -14.17 8.90 12.39
CA ASP A 309 -13.87 9.03 10.93
C ASP A 309 -13.93 7.70 10.19
N VAL A 310 -13.45 6.62 10.80
CA VAL A 310 -13.52 5.27 10.23
C VAL A 310 -14.96 4.80 10.03
N TYR A 311 -15.85 5.11 10.99
CA TYR A 311 -17.26 4.79 10.87
C TYR A 311 -17.93 5.59 9.74
N GLU A 312 -17.67 6.90 9.69
CA GLU A 312 -18.24 7.79 8.67
C GLU A 312 -17.73 7.41 7.26
N ASN A 313 -16.45 7.11 7.12
CA ASN A 313 -15.88 6.67 5.85
C ASN A 313 -16.46 5.33 5.39
N TYR A 314 -16.68 4.39 6.31
CA TYR A 314 -17.33 3.11 5.98
C TYR A 314 -18.75 3.31 5.48
N HIS A 315 -19.49 4.28 6.03
CA HIS A 315 -20.87 4.60 5.66
C HIS A 315 -21.00 5.58 4.50
N PHE A 316 -19.92 6.22 4.06
CA PHE A 316 -19.95 7.20 2.97
C PHE A 316 -20.68 6.70 1.71
N PRO A 317 -20.52 5.46 1.22
CA PRO A 317 -21.21 4.96 0.04
C PRO A 317 -22.59 4.35 0.35
N TYR A 318 -23.17 4.58 1.52
CA TYR A 318 -24.46 4.00 1.94
C TYR A 318 -25.57 4.17 0.89
N ASP A 319 -25.73 5.37 0.36
CA ASP A 319 -26.75 5.66 -0.66
C ASP A 319 -26.42 4.99 -2.01
N LEU A 320 -25.14 4.91 -2.37
CA LEU A 320 -24.68 4.25 -3.61
C LEU A 320 -24.93 2.74 -3.56
N LEU A 321 -24.86 2.16 -2.38
CA LEU A 321 -25.11 0.74 -2.11
C LEU A 321 -26.57 0.45 -1.68
N HIS A 322 -27.46 1.44 -1.78
CA HIS A 322 -28.88 1.31 -1.43
C HIS A 322 -29.12 0.78 -0.01
N GLY A 323 -28.29 1.18 0.94
CA GLY A 323 -28.39 0.83 2.35
C GLY A 323 -28.06 -0.62 2.71
N LYS A 324 -27.40 -1.36 1.80
CA LYS A 324 -27.01 -2.76 2.01
C LYS A 324 -25.57 -2.99 1.57
N LEU A 325 -24.88 -3.88 2.28
CA LEU A 325 -23.60 -4.40 1.86
C LEU A 325 -23.77 -5.31 0.62
N LYS A 326 -22.68 -5.65 -0.05
CA LYS A 326 -22.70 -6.41 -1.33
C LYS A 326 -23.23 -7.83 -1.17
N ASP A 327 -23.13 -8.43 0.00
CA ASP A 327 -23.73 -9.72 0.33
C ASP A 327 -25.25 -9.63 0.67
N GLY A 328 -25.82 -8.42 0.68
CA GLY A 328 -27.21 -8.14 0.98
C GLY A 328 -27.49 -7.90 2.47
N SER A 329 -26.52 -8.02 3.36
CA SER A 329 -26.64 -7.68 4.78
C SER A 329 -26.80 -6.17 4.97
N PRO A 330 -27.44 -5.71 6.09
CA PRO A 330 -27.54 -4.28 6.38
C PRO A 330 -26.18 -3.71 6.79
N PHE A 331 -25.98 -2.42 6.57
CA PHE A 331 -24.86 -1.70 7.19
C PHE A 331 -24.93 -1.80 8.71
N PRO A 332 -23.78 -1.95 9.40
CA PRO A 332 -23.73 -1.92 10.86
C PRO A 332 -24.27 -0.57 11.37
N GLN A 333 -25.01 -0.59 12.48
CA GLN A 333 -25.61 0.61 13.06
C GLN A 333 -24.93 0.95 14.38
N GLU A 334 -24.84 2.26 14.70
CA GLU A 334 -24.33 2.82 15.97
C GLU A 334 -22.88 2.46 16.32
N ARG A 335 -22.51 1.20 16.24
CA ARG A 335 -21.18 0.67 16.53
C ARG A 335 -20.83 -0.46 15.59
N MET A 336 -19.58 -0.52 15.22
CA MET A 336 -19.05 -1.65 14.45
C MET A 336 -17.68 -2.07 14.99
N LYS A 337 -17.44 -3.38 15.01
CA LYS A 337 -16.13 -3.96 15.28
C LYS A 337 -15.38 -4.03 13.96
N VAL A 338 -14.23 -3.37 13.87
CA VAL A 338 -13.43 -3.36 12.63
C VAL A 338 -12.09 -4.06 12.81
N LEU A 339 -11.62 -4.68 11.73
CA LEU A 339 -10.28 -5.20 11.59
C LEU A 339 -9.51 -4.23 10.70
N PRO A 340 -8.45 -3.56 11.19
CA PRO A 340 -7.55 -2.74 10.37
C PRO A 340 -6.79 -3.58 9.35
N ALA A 341 -6.30 -2.98 8.26
CA ALA A 341 -5.43 -3.60 7.27
C ALA A 341 -4.02 -3.80 7.85
N LEU A 342 -3.82 -4.87 8.62
CA LEU A 342 -2.57 -5.14 9.33
C LEU A 342 -1.63 -6.00 8.48
N SER A 343 -0.41 -5.53 8.24
CA SER A 343 0.59 -6.28 7.50
C SER A 343 2.01 -5.94 7.90
N TYR A 344 2.89 -6.94 8.06
CA TYR A 344 4.33 -6.70 8.16
C TYR A 344 5.02 -6.61 6.79
N CYS A 345 4.32 -6.86 5.68
CA CYS A 345 4.86 -6.69 4.34
C CYS A 345 4.72 -5.24 3.84
N ASN A 346 3.84 -4.43 4.41
CA ASN A 346 3.61 -3.05 3.99
C ASN A 346 4.68 -2.08 4.57
N PHE A 347 5.97 -2.43 4.39
CA PHE A 347 7.12 -1.62 4.81
C PHE A 347 7.66 -0.78 3.66
N LEU A 348 8.25 0.38 3.98
CA LEU A 348 8.95 1.24 3.03
C LEU A 348 10.44 0.88 2.99
N ILE A 349 10.97 0.73 1.77
CA ILE A 349 12.42 0.63 1.52
C ILE A 349 12.90 1.96 0.92
N THR A 350 13.95 2.53 1.48
CA THR A 350 14.65 3.66 0.86
C THR A 350 16.16 3.53 1.09
N ASN A 351 16.98 4.43 0.64
CA ASN A 351 18.45 4.39 0.57
C ASN A 351 19.13 3.54 1.68
N ASN A 352 19.28 4.08 2.89
CA ASN A 352 19.92 3.40 4.03
C ASN A 352 18.91 3.07 5.14
N LEU A 353 17.60 3.05 4.84
CA LEU A 353 16.53 2.91 5.81
C LEU A 353 15.43 1.98 5.30
N VAL A 354 14.90 1.17 6.20
CA VAL A 354 13.61 0.47 6.07
C VAL A 354 12.73 0.89 7.22
N ILE A 355 11.51 1.33 6.92
CA ILE A 355 10.50 1.65 7.93
C ILE A 355 9.44 0.55 7.93
N ALA A 356 9.43 -0.23 9.00
CA ALA A 356 8.51 -1.33 9.24
C ALA A 356 7.35 -0.90 10.15
N GLN A 357 6.31 -1.70 10.16
CA GLN A 357 5.17 -1.55 11.05
C GLN A 357 5.35 -2.35 12.34
N LYS A 358 4.76 -1.86 13.43
CA LYS A 358 4.57 -2.60 14.68
C LYS A 358 3.20 -2.27 15.25
N TYR A 359 2.67 -3.17 16.05
CA TYR A 359 1.27 -3.13 16.51
C TYR A 359 1.10 -3.24 18.01
N TYR A 360 2.13 -3.73 18.72
CA TYR A 360 2.05 -3.90 20.17
C TYR A 360 1.96 -2.54 20.90
N ARG A 361 0.96 -2.43 21.75
CA ARG A 361 0.79 -1.37 22.74
C ARG A 361 0.68 -1.99 24.13
N GLU A 362 1.08 -1.24 25.17
CA GLU A 362 0.98 -1.71 26.54
C GLU A 362 -0.46 -2.15 26.87
N GLY A 363 -0.59 -3.33 27.48
CA GLY A 363 -1.88 -3.96 27.79
C GLY A 363 -2.42 -4.93 26.71
N MET A 364 -1.82 -4.98 25.52
CA MET A 364 -2.16 -5.99 24.52
C MET A 364 -1.58 -7.36 24.85
N PRO A 365 -2.13 -8.45 24.25
CA PRO A 365 -1.56 -9.79 24.38
C PRO A 365 -0.07 -9.83 23.96
N TYR A 366 0.73 -10.57 24.70
CA TYR A 366 2.19 -10.61 24.48
C TYR A 366 2.59 -11.16 23.11
N VAL A 367 1.78 -12.05 22.54
CA VAL A 367 1.97 -12.59 21.18
C VAL A 367 2.08 -11.51 20.11
N VAL A 368 1.37 -10.37 20.24
CA VAL A 368 1.49 -9.23 19.33
C VAL A 368 2.93 -8.70 19.36
N LYS A 369 3.53 -8.58 20.56
CA LYS A 369 4.92 -8.14 20.71
C LYS A 369 5.91 -9.13 20.10
N GLU A 370 5.70 -10.43 20.33
CA GLU A 370 6.56 -11.49 19.78
C GLU A 370 6.55 -11.46 18.24
N LYS A 371 5.39 -11.23 17.62
CA LYS A 371 5.28 -11.12 16.16
C LYS A 371 5.94 -9.84 15.63
N ASP A 372 5.78 -8.70 16.30
CA ASP A 372 6.49 -7.46 15.96
C ASP A 372 8.02 -7.66 15.99
N GLU A 373 8.53 -8.30 17.05
CA GLU A 373 9.96 -8.58 17.22
C GLU A 373 10.47 -9.56 16.15
N ALA A 374 9.69 -10.60 15.83
CA ALA A 374 10.03 -11.57 14.79
C ALA A 374 10.08 -10.91 13.39
N ALA A 375 9.07 -10.13 13.02
CA ALA A 375 9.05 -9.42 11.77
C ALA A 375 10.22 -8.44 11.63
N LEU A 376 10.51 -7.68 12.68
CA LEU A 376 11.65 -6.76 12.73
C LEU A 376 13.00 -7.49 12.60
N ALA A 377 13.17 -8.65 13.24
CA ALA A 377 14.38 -9.46 13.13
C ALA A 377 14.57 -9.98 11.70
N ILE A 378 13.51 -10.44 11.05
CA ILE A 378 13.53 -10.90 9.65
C ILE A 378 13.95 -9.77 8.73
N LEU A 379 13.35 -8.57 8.86
CA LEU A 379 13.70 -7.41 8.04
C LEU A 379 15.15 -6.96 8.26
N LYS A 380 15.67 -6.97 9.50
CA LYS A 380 17.08 -6.68 9.78
C LYS A 380 18.03 -7.66 9.08
N ASN A 381 17.67 -8.93 9.01
CA ASN A 381 18.45 -9.93 8.29
C ASN A 381 18.35 -9.78 6.77
N ALA A 382 17.16 -9.37 6.27
CA ALA A 382 16.92 -9.17 4.84
C ALA A 382 17.62 -7.91 4.31
N PHE A 383 17.83 -6.90 5.17
CA PHE A 383 18.43 -5.61 4.83
C PHE A 383 19.66 -5.29 5.72
N PRO A 384 20.75 -6.09 5.66
CA PRO A 384 21.90 -5.94 6.55
C PRO A 384 22.62 -4.58 6.39
N ASP A 385 22.50 -3.95 5.22
CA ASP A 385 23.14 -2.66 4.91
C ASP A 385 22.22 -1.46 5.17
N ARG A 386 21.03 -1.67 5.72
CA ARG A 386 20.06 -0.61 6.02
C ARG A 386 19.71 -0.58 7.52
N LYS A 387 19.47 0.61 8.03
CA LYS A 387 18.84 0.78 9.33
C LYS A 387 17.38 0.33 9.22
N VAL A 388 16.96 -0.62 10.05
CA VAL A 388 15.56 -1.07 10.11
C VAL A 388 14.94 -0.58 11.40
N ILE A 389 13.87 0.19 11.28
CA ILE A 389 13.07 0.70 12.40
C ILE A 389 11.62 0.26 12.26
N ALA A 390 10.87 0.26 13.34
CA ALA A 390 9.43 -0.02 13.32
C ALA A 390 8.66 1.09 14.04
N ILE A 391 7.55 1.53 13.46
CA ILE A 391 6.64 2.54 14.00
C ILE A 391 5.25 1.93 14.21
N ASP A 392 4.54 2.41 15.23
CA ASP A 392 3.11 2.10 15.41
C ASP A 392 2.32 2.78 14.28
N SER A 393 1.74 1.97 13.42
CA SER A 393 1.02 2.43 12.21
C SER A 393 -0.49 2.15 12.25
N ILE A 394 -1.02 1.66 13.37
CA ILE A 394 -2.45 1.25 13.46
C ILE A 394 -3.40 2.35 12.97
N ALA A 395 -3.07 3.63 13.20
CA ALA A 395 -3.88 4.74 12.70
C ALA A 395 -4.00 4.76 11.18
N LEU A 396 -2.93 4.49 10.43
CA LEU A 396 -2.97 4.33 8.98
C LEU A 396 -3.76 3.07 8.60
N ASN A 397 -3.49 1.95 9.26
CA ASN A 397 -4.12 0.67 8.93
C ASN A 397 -5.65 0.70 9.12
N LEU A 398 -6.15 1.51 10.06
CA LEU A 398 -7.58 1.79 10.21
C LEU A 398 -8.20 2.47 8.97
N CYS A 399 -7.39 3.19 8.19
CA CYS A 399 -7.82 3.83 6.95
C CYS A 399 -7.55 2.96 5.70
N GLY A 400 -7.11 1.72 5.86
CA GLY A 400 -7.03 0.72 4.81
C GLY A 400 -5.67 0.50 4.17
N GLY A 401 -4.58 0.99 4.77
CA GLY A 401 -3.22 0.78 4.28
C GLY A 401 -2.17 1.06 5.33
N GLY A 402 -0.92 0.75 5.03
CA GLY A 402 0.20 0.93 5.97
C GLY A 402 1.22 1.99 5.52
N ILE A 403 2.44 1.82 5.97
CA ILE A 403 3.55 2.76 5.71
C ILE A 403 3.91 2.81 4.23
N HIS A 404 3.95 1.65 3.54
CA HIS A 404 4.21 1.59 2.10
C HIS A 404 3.13 2.33 1.31
N CYS A 405 1.86 2.05 1.59
CA CYS A 405 0.73 2.74 0.96
C CYS A 405 0.78 4.25 1.16
N HIS A 406 1.18 4.73 2.37
CA HIS A 406 1.27 6.15 2.71
C HIS A 406 2.51 6.86 2.15
N THR A 407 3.34 6.14 1.38
CA THR A 407 4.59 6.66 0.81
C THR A 407 4.73 6.30 -0.66
N ARG A 408 5.34 7.19 -1.46
CA ARG A 408 5.68 6.93 -2.85
C ARG A 408 7.13 7.29 -3.13
N ASN A 409 7.91 6.32 -3.58
CA ASN A 409 9.31 6.51 -3.92
C ASN A 409 9.47 7.23 -5.25
N VAL A 410 10.44 8.14 -5.32
CA VAL A 410 10.94 8.73 -6.55
C VAL A 410 12.35 8.17 -6.78
N PRO A 411 12.56 7.33 -7.79
CA PRO A 411 13.85 6.71 -8.00
C PRO A 411 14.90 7.72 -8.46
N LYS A 412 16.13 7.54 -7.95
CA LYS A 412 17.28 8.37 -8.31
C LYS A 412 17.86 7.95 -9.66
N VAL A 413 18.06 8.93 -10.52
CA VAL A 413 18.82 8.72 -11.75
C VAL A 413 20.28 8.41 -11.39
N LYS A 414 20.83 7.31 -11.92
CA LYS A 414 22.28 7.05 -11.82
C LYS A 414 22.97 7.99 -12.80
N LEU A 415 23.77 8.91 -12.26
CA LEU A 415 24.67 9.76 -13.04
C LEU A 415 25.85 8.93 -13.54
#